data_aea895853d0dda1804c6c56497b38f9a
#
_entry.id   aea895853d0dda1804c6c56497b38f9a
#
_cell.length_a   1.000
_cell.length_b   1.000
_cell.length_c   1.000
_cell.angle_alpha   90.00
_cell.angle_beta   90.00
_cell.angle_gamma   90.00
#
_symmetry.space_group_name_H-M   'P 1'
#
loop_
_entity.id
_entity.type
_entity.pdbx_description
1 polymer ?
#
loop_
_entity_poly.entity_id
_entity_poly.type
_entity_poly.pdbx_seq_one_letter_code
_entity_poly.pdbx_strand_id
1 'polypeptide(L)'
;SAHLQRKNEIIAQRDNARTQWIAGVSHDVRTPLALILGWAEQLEQDKALPAPARQKAGGIRTQSEKLRALIDDLNLTSKLQYGAQPLRKELCAAGPLVRELVAQFCDSPLAERCDLSLTQTPAAEQAKLSVDRPLLGRLLENLLNNSIRHNEAPVRLGIRTEVVGGSFCLTVADDGAGYPPAVLAALNAPEPVENAPHILGLHVVDNIASAHGGRAVFGKNTPHGAKTTLWLPLDT
;
A
#
# COMPACT_ATOMS: atom_id res chain seq x y z
N SER A 1 25.25 -12.72 -26.67
CA SER A 1 25.46 -13.76 -25.79
C SER A 1 26.34 -13.53 -24.59
N ALA A 2 27.68 -13.78 -24.53
CA ALA A 2 28.49 -13.62 -23.31
C ALA A 2 28.47 -12.18 -22.72
N HIS A 3 28.47 -11.16 -23.57
CA HIS A 3 28.39 -9.76 -23.14
C HIS A 3 27.05 -9.41 -22.47
N LEU A 4 25.93 -9.94 -22.98
CA LEU A 4 24.61 -9.79 -22.38
C LEU A 4 24.51 -10.51 -21.04
N GLN A 5 25.06 -11.72 -20.94
CA GLN A 5 25.10 -12.45 -19.66
C GLN A 5 25.87 -11.67 -18.59
N ARG A 6 27.06 -11.16 -18.91
CA ARG A 6 27.87 -10.36 -17.99
C ARG A 6 27.18 -9.07 -17.55
N LYS A 7 26.46 -8.37 -18.46
CA LYS A 7 25.65 -7.21 -18.09
C LYS A 7 24.52 -7.58 -17.14
N ASN A 8 23.79 -8.66 -17.39
CA ASN A 8 22.72 -9.13 -16.53
C ASN A 8 23.23 -9.53 -15.13
N GLU A 9 24.40 -10.17 -15.04
CA GLU A 9 25.03 -10.50 -13.78
C GLU A 9 25.38 -9.26 -12.95
N ILE A 10 25.95 -8.23 -13.61
CA ILE A 10 26.30 -6.96 -12.94
C ILE A 10 25.05 -6.24 -12.43
N ILE A 11 23.97 -6.20 -13.22
CA ILE A 11 22.70 -5.61 -12.82
C ILE A 11 22.14 -6.36 -11.62
N ALA A 12 22.07 -7.69 -11.69
CA ALA A 12 21.56 -8.53 -10.59
C ALA A 12 22.38 -8.35 -9.29
N GLN A 13 23.70 -8.24 -9.39
CA GLN A 13 24.57 -7.96 -8.23
C GLN A 13 24.29 -6.58 -7.62
N ARG A 14 24.13 -5.54 -8.44
CA ARG A 14 23.74 -4.19 -7.96
C ARG A 14 22.40 -4.19 -7.26
N ASP A 15 21.42 -4.84 -7.85
CA ASP A 15 20.04 -4.91 -7.31
C ASP A 15 20.00 -5.68 -5.99
N ASN A 16 20.72 -6.79 -5.89
CA ASN A 16 20.90 -7.54 -4.64
C ASN A 16 21.61 -6.69 -3.56
N ALA A 17 22.69 -6.02 -3.90
CA ALA A 17 23.41 -5.16 -2.97
C ALA A 17 22.52 -4.01 -2.45
N ARG A 18 21.72 -3.39 -3.32
CA ARG A 18 20.78 -2.34 -2.96
C ARG A 18 19.69 -2.86 -2.02
N THR A 19 19.11 -4.02 -2.33
CA THR A 19 18.08 -4.66 -1.48
C THR A 19 18.63 -5.01 -0.10
N GLN A 20 19.85 -5.58 -0.04
CA GLN A 20 20.51 -5.90 1.22
C GLN A 20 20.84 -4.63 2.03
N TRP A 21 21.31 -3.57 1.37
CA TRP A 21 21.58 -2.31 2.04
C TRP A 21 20.33 -1.69 2.64
N ILE A 22 19.21 -1.63 1.88
CA ILE A 22 17.92 -1.13 2.38
C ILE A 22 17.41 -1.99 3.55
N ALA A 23 17.56 -3.31 3.47
CA ALA A 23 17.16 -4.21 4.56
C ALA A 23 18.00 -3.99 5.82
N GLY A 24 19.31 -3.79 5.68
CA GLY A 24 20.22 -3.46 6.79
C GLY A 24 19.85 -2.14 7.46
N VAL A 25 19.74 -1.06 6.69
CA VAL A 25 19.34 0.26 7.20
C VAL A 25 17.95 0.18 7.87
N SER A 26 17.00 -0.54 7.27
CA SER A 26 15.65 -0.73 7.85
C SER A 26 15.71 -1.43 9.21
N HIS A 27 16.56 -2.44 9.36
CA HIS A 27 16.79 -3.12 10.64
C HIS A 27 17.38 -2.19 11.68
N ASP A 28 18.44 -1.45 11.31
CA ASP A 28 19.18 -0.58 12.23
C ASP A 28 18.33 0.63 12.70
N VAL A 29 17.37 1.08 11.89
CA VAL A 29 16.44 2.14 12.28
C VAL A 29 15.27 1.59 13.12
N ARG A 30 14.82 0.34 12.91
CA ARG A 30 13.73 -0.23 13.71
C ARG A 30 14.05 -0.31 15.20
N THR A 31 15.27 -0.65 15.54
CA THR A 31 15.68 -0.82 16.96
C THR A 31 15.53 0.46 17.78
N PRO A 32 16.16 1.60 17.42
CA PRO A 32 15.96 2.85 18.14
C PRO A 32 14.51 3.35 18.06
N LEU A 33 13.83 3.12 16.95
CA LEU A 33 12.44 3.52 16.78
C LEU A 33 11.49 2.77 17.72
N ALA A 34 11.73 1.47 17.96
CA ALA A 34 10.97 0.67 18.91
C ALA A 34 11.14 1.19 20.35
N LEU A 35 12.34 1.66 20.73
CA LEU A 35 12.59 2.28 22.03
C LEU A 35 11.84 3.62 22.17
N ILE A 36 11.88 4.45 21.12
CA ILE A 36 11.15 5.74 21.11
C ILE A 36 9.65 5.50 21.25
N LEU A 37 9.09 4.50 20.55
CA LEU A 37 7.68 4.12 20.66
C LEU A 37 7.33 3.67 22.08
N GLY A 38 8.13 2.79 22.67
CA GLY A 38 7.89 2.30 24.03
C GLY A 38 7.94 3.42 25.07
N TRP A 39 8.91 4.34 24.98
CA TRP A 39 8.97 5.49 25.87
C TRP A 39 7.81 6.46 25.66
N ALA A 40 7.45 6.74 24.44
CA ALA A 40 6.32 7.61 24.12
C ALA A 40 5.01 7.04 24.67
N GLU A 41 4.78 5.73 24.55
CA GLU A 41 3.61 5.05 25.09
C GLU A 41 3.59 5.11 26.64
N GLN A 42 4.70 4.85 27.30
CA GLN A 42 4.81 4.97 28.75
C GLN A 42 4.49 6.38 29.25
N LEU A 43 5.05 7.42 28.58
CA LEU A 43 4.80 8.81 28.95
C LEU A 43 3.36 9.24 28.65
N GLU A 44 2.73 8.74 27.60
CA GLU A 44 1.33 9.02 27.26
C GLU A 44 0.37 8.44 28.32
N GLN A 45 0.70 7.25 28.84
CA GLN A 45 -0.10 6.55 29.84
C GLN A 45 0.17 7.01 31.29
N ASP A 46 1.27 7.72 31.54
CA ASP A 46 1.64 8.18 32.89
C ASP A 46 0.70 9.28 33.39
N LYS A 47 -0.17 8.91 34.33
CA LYS A 47 -1.15 9.82 34.96
C LYS A 47 -0.51 10.87 35.85
N ALA A 48 0.74 10.71 36.27
CA ALA A 48 1.47 11.69 37.04
C ALA A 48 1.94 12.89 36.20
N LEU A 49 2.00 12.72 34.88
CA LEU A 49 2.37 13.79 33.98
C LEU A 49 1.21 14.74 33.66
N PRO A 50 1.49 16.04 33.47
CA PRO A 50 0.49 17.01 33.02
C PRO A 50 -0.09 16.63 31.63
N ALA A 51 -1.38 16.92 31.42
CA ALA A 51 -2.07 16.62 30.16
C ALA A 51 -1.32 17.10 28.90
N PRO A 52 -0.72 18.30 28.85
CA PRO A 52 0.06 18.73 27.70
C PRO A 52 1.30 17.86 27.40
N ALA A 53 1.93 17.33 28.44
CA ALA A 53 3.09 16.43 28.27
C ALA A 53 2.65 15.08 27.70
N ARG A 54 1.56 14.50 28.20
CA ARG A 54 0.98 13.27 27.66
C ARG A 54 0.53 13.42 26.21
N GLN A 55 -0.07 14.56 25.86
CA GLN A 55 -0.46 14.87 24.48
C GLN A 55 0.75 14.94 23.54
N LYS A 56 1.87 15.54 24.00
CA LYS A 56 3.12 15.55 23.22
C LYS A 56 3.68 14.14 23.05
N ALA A 57 3.64 13.31 24.07
CA ALA A 57 4.07 11.91 24.01
C ALA A 57 3.23 11.11 23.00
N GLY A 58 1.92 11.28 22.99
CA GLY A 58 1.03 10.69 21.97
C GLY A 58 1.37 11.17 20.56
N GLY A 59 1.74 12.44 20.41
CA GLY A 59 2.24 12.97 19.14
C GLY A 59 3.54 12.31 18.67
N ILE A 60 4.50 12.10 19.59
CA ILE A 60 5.76 11.38 19.30
C ILE A 60 5.47 9.93 18.90
N ARG A 61 4.60 9.22 19.63
CA ARG A 61 4.17 7.86 19.31
C ARG A 61 3.60 7.80 17.88
N THR A 62 2.64 8.66 17.57
CA THR A 62 2.00 8.70 16.24
C THR A 62 3.00 8.96 15.11
N GLN A 63 3.96 9.89 15.28
CA GLN A 63 4.97 10.14 14.25
C GLN A 63 5.95 8.96 14.12
N SER A 64 6.29 8.31 15.22
CA SER A 64 7.16 7.13 15.21
C SER A 64 6.51 5.94 14.53
N GLU A 65 5.20 5.72 14.73
CA GLU A 65 4.41 4.70 14.00
C GLU A 65 4.39 4.97 12.50
N LYS A 66 4.21 6.23 12.09
CA LYS A 66 4.29 6.62 10.68
C LYS A 66 5.67 6.34 10.08
N LEU A 67 6.74 6.68 10.82
CA LEU A 67 8.12 6.42 10.35
C LEU A 67 8.37 4.91 10.20
N ARG A 68 7.89 4.08 11.14
CA ARG A 68 7.98 2.63 11.04
C ARG A 68 7.28 2.11 9.79
N ALA A 69 6.06 2.58 9.52
CA ALA A 69 5.32 2.20 8.32
C ALA A 69 6.06 2.57 7.03
N LEU A 70 6.66 3.77 6.96
CA LEU A 70 7.46 4.20 5.80
C LEU A 70 8.69 3.32 5.57
N ILE A 71 9.40 2.91 6.64
CA ILE A 71 10.55 2.00 6.56
C ILE A 71 10.11 0.61 6.06
N ASP A 72 8.98 0.12 6.56
CA ASP A 72 8.44 -1.17 6.15
C ASP A 72 7.96 -1.15 4.69
N ASP A 73 7.38 -0.03 4.24
CA ASP A 73 7.00 0.19 2.85
C ASP A 73 8.22 0.27 1.92
N LEU A 74 9.27 1.00 2.33
CA LEU A 74 10.51 1.09 1.57
C LEU A 74 11.17 -0.27 1.40
N ASN A 75 11.24 -1.06 2.48
CA ASN A 75 11.83 -2.39 2.46
C ASN A 75 11.02 -3.35 1.57
N LEU A 76 9.68 -3.33 1.68
CA LEU A 76 8.80 -4.13 0.84
C LEU A 76 8.93 -3.76 -0.65
N THR A 77 8.85 -2.46 -0.96
CA THR A 77 8.99 -1.94 -2.32
C THR A 77 10.31 -2.40 -2.94
N SER A 78 11.42 -2.24 -2.22
CA SER A 78 12.73 -2.71 -2.68
C SER A 78 12.76 -4.21 -2.96
N LYS A 79 12.23 -5.02 -2.05
CA LYS A 79 12.19 -6.48 -2.23
C LYS A 79 11.34 -6.93 -3.41
N LEU A 80 10.17 -6.30 -3.60
CA LEU A 80 9.26 -6.62 -4.72
C LEU A 80 9.88 -6.18 -6.05
N GLN A 81 10.44 -4.98 -6.12
CA GLN A 81 11.03 -4.41 -7.32
C GLN A 81 12.21 -5.24 -7.86
N TYR A 82 13.01 -5.80 -6.96
CA TYR A 82 14.21 -6.59 -7.33
C TYR A 82 14.00 -8.11 -7.23
N GLY A 83 12.74 -8.56 -7.11
CA GLY A 83 12.43 -10.01 -7.06
C GLY A 83 12.95 -10.75 -5.83
N ALA A 84 13.37 -10.02 -4.79
CA ALA A 84 13.91 -10.60 -3.56
C ALA A 84 12.82 -11.05 -2.56
N GLN A 85 11.54 -10.81 -2.86
CA GLN A 85 10.39 -11.23 -2.08
C GLN A 85 9.69 -12.40 -2.77
N PRO A 86 9.85 -13.64 -2.32
CA PRO A 86 9.07 -14.76 -2.82
C PRO A 86 7.60 -14.57 -2.40
N LEU A 87 6.69 -14.59 -3.39
CA LEU A 87 5.26 -14.52 -3.12
C LEU A 87 4.75 -15.86 -2.60
N ARG A 88 3.96 -15.83 -1.56
CA ARG A 88 3.22 -16.99 -1.03
C ARG A 88 1.82 -16.99 -1.61
N LYS A 89 1.73 -17.27 -2.92
CA LYS A 89 0.45 -17.29 -3.62
C LYS A 89 -0.40 -18.46 -3.22
N GLU A 90 -1.66 -18.20 -2.93
CA GLU A 90 -2.69 -19.20 -2.63
C GLU A 90 -3.85 -18.98 -3.60
N LEU A 91 -4.44 -20.10 -4.06
CA LEU A 91 -5.65 -20.07 -4.86
C LEU A 91 -6.84 -19.79 -3.96
N CYS A 92 -7.57 -18.72 -4.22
CA CYS A 92 -8.73 -18.33 -3.43
C CYS A 92 -9.86 -17.73 -4.28
N ALA A 93 -11.08 -17.80 -3.77
CA ALA A 93 -12.22 -17.10 -4.36
C ALA A 93 -12.11 -15.59 -4.08
N ALA A 94 -12.19 -14.77 -5.13
CA ALA A 94 -11.98 -13.33 -5.05
C ALA A 94 -13.07 -12.62 -4.22
N GLY A 95 -14.33 -13.01 -4.36
CA GLY A 95 -15.44 -12.40 -3.63
C GLY A 95 -15.30 -12.49 -2.10
N PRO A 96 -15.16 -13.69 -1.52
CA PRO A 96 -14.91 -13.85 -0.08
C PRO A 96 -13.63 -13.15 0.39
N LEU A 97 -12.55 -13.23 -0.38
CA LEU A 97 -11.29 -12.57 -0.03
C LEU A 97 -11.45 -11.06 0.10
N VAL A 98 -12.08 -10.40 -0.90
CA VAL A 98 -12.27 -8.95 -0.85
C VAL A 98 -13.18 -8.56 0.32
N ARG A 99 -14.25 -9.31 0.60
CA ARG A 99 -15.12 -9.06 1.77
C ARG A 99 -14.35 -9.16 3.08
N GLU A 100 -13.50 -10.17 3.23
CA GLU A 100 -12.66 -10.34 4.42
C GLU A 100 -11.70 -9.15 4.61
N LEU A 101 -10.99 -8.73 3.56
CA LEU A 101 -10.06 -7.61 3.61
C LEU A 101 -10.79 -6.28 3.93
N VAL A 102 -11.97 -6.07 3.38
CA VAL A 102 -12.81 -4.91 3.68
C VAL A 102 -13.30 -4.95 5.13
N ALA A 103 -13.74 -6.11 5.62
CA ALA A 103 -14.15 -6.27 7.02
C ALA A 103 -13.02 -5.97 7.99
N GLN A 104 -11.80 -6.49 7.74
CA GLN A 104 -10.61 -6.18 8.54
C GLN A 104 -10.31 -4.69 8.59
N PHE A 105 -10.48 -3.98 7.46
CA PHE A 105 -10.32 -2.52 7.46
C PHE A 105 -11.41 -1.83 8.29
N CYS A 106 -12.66 -2.30 8.26
CA CYS A 106 -13.77 -1.74 9.04
C CYS A 106 -13.56 -1.85 10.55
N ASP A 107 -12.73 -2.78 11.02
CA ASP A 107 -12.35 -2.90 12.43
C ASP A 107 -11.28 -1.86 12.85
N SER A 108 -10.74 -1.09 11.90
CA SER A 108 -9.73 -0.07 12.19
C SER A 108 -10.35 1.25 12.64
N PRO A 109 -9.67 2.03 13.51
CA PRO A 109 -10.15 3.36 13.92
C PRO A 109 -10.31 4.36 12.76
N LEU A 110 -9.64 4.11 11.62
CA LEU A 110 -9.74 4.97 10.44
C LEU A 110 -11.07 4.78 9.69
N ALA A 111 -11.72 3.63 9.83
CA ALA A 111 -13.00 3.35 9.20
C ALA A 111 -14.12 4.30 9.67
N GLU A 112 -14.06 4.81 10.91
CA GLU A 112 -15.00 5.80 11.43
C GLU A 112 -14.99 7.13 10.66
N ARG A 113 -13.94 7.37 9.86
CA ARG A 113 -13.76 8.59 9.06
C ARG A 113 -14.25 8.48 7.63
N CYS A 114 -14.84 7.35 7.24
CA CYS A 114 -15.33 7.14 5.89
C CYS A 114 -16.67 6.40 5.87
N ASP A 115 -17.42 6.62 4.80
CA ASP A 115 -18.59 5.81 4.43
C ASP A 115 -18.13 4.84 3.34
N LEU A 116 -17.98 3.57 3.69
CA LEU A 116 -17.41 2.54 2.82
C LEU A 116 -18.52 1.69 2.21
N SER A 117 -18.50 1.54 0.90
CA SER A 117 -19.38 0.65 0.15
C SER A 117 -18.61 -0.38 -0.66
N LEU A 118 -19.10 -1.63 -0.71
CA LEU A 118 -18.55 -2.70 -1.53
C LEU A 118 -19.61 -3.20 -2.51
N THR A 119 -19.27 -3.20 -3.80
CA THR A 119 -20.08 -3.75 -4.88
C THR A 119 -19.30 -4.80 -5.65
N GLN A 120 -19.86 -5.99 -5.80
CA GLN A 120 -19.23 -7.11 -6.51
C GLN A 120 -20.15 -7.62 -7.61
N THR A 121 -19.64 -7.79 -8.83
CA THR A 121 -20.40 -8.48 -9.88
C THR A 121 -20.39 -9.99 -9.62
N PRO A 122 -21.44 -10.75 -10.05
CA PRO A 122 -21.47 -12.21 -9.86
C PRO A 122 -20.24 -12.93 -10.44
N ALA A 123 -19.73 -12.45 -11.57
CA ALA A 123 -18.52 -13.01 -12.20
C ALA A 123 -17.27 -12.77 -11.33
N ALA A 124 -17.13 -11.57 -10.72
CA ALA A 124 -16.04 -11.26 -9.84
C ALA A 124 -16.12 -12.02 -8.51
N GLU A 125 -17.34 -12.22 -8.01
CA GLU A 125 -17.54 -12.96 -6.76
C GLU A 125 -17.10 -14.41 -6.85
N GLN A 126 -17.30 -15.04 -8.02
CA GLN A 126 -16.92 -16.44 -8.30
C GLN A 126 -15.51 -16.59 -8.86
N ALA A 127 -14.87 -15.49 -9.24
CA ALA A 127 -13.53 -15.50 -9.81
C ALA A 127 -12.50 -16.15 -8.87
N LYS A 128 -11.54 -16.86 -9.44
CA LYS A 128 -10.41 -17.44 -8.70
C LYS A 128 -9.15 -16.64 -8.98
N LEU A 129 -8.40 -16.37 -7.93
CA LEU A 129 -7.15 -15.62 -7.96
C LEU A 129 -6.06 -16.41 -7.26
N SER A 130 -4.87 -16.41 -7.84
CA SER A 130 -3.65 -16.93 -7.20
C SER A 130 -2.88 -15.72 -6.63
N VAL A 131 -3.05 -15.43 -5.33
CA VAL A 131 -2.53 -14.21 -4.70
C VAL A 131 -1.90 -14.46 -3.33
N ASP A 132 -0.97 -13.60 -2.96
CA ASP A 132 -0.44 -13.48 -1.60
C ASP A 132 -1.39 -12.60 -0.80
N ARG A 133 -2.23 -13.23 0.04
CA ARG A 133 -3.31 -12.55 0.78
C ARG A 133 -2.81 -11.40 1.67
N PRO A 134 -1.75 -11.57 2.49
CA PRO A 134 -1.17 -10.48 3.25
C PRO A 134 -0.76 -9.26 2.41
N LEU A 135 -0.14 -9.50 1.26
CA LEU A 135 0.27 -8.41 0.36
C LEU A 135 -0.94 -7.72 -0.27
N LEU A 136 -1.97 -8.48 -0.67
CA LEU A 136 -3.19 -7.88 -1.21
C LEU A 136 -3.93 -7.05 -0.14
N GLY A 137 -3.96 -7.51 1.11
CA GLY A 137 -4.48 -6.74 2.25
C GLY A 137 -3.73 -5.41 2.41
N ARG A 138 -2.40 -5.45 2.43
CA ARG A 138 -1.56 -4.25 2.52
C ARG A 138 -1.78 -3.28 1.37
N LEU A 139 -1.97 -3.79 0.16
CA LEU A 139 -2.30 -2.99 -1.02
C LEU A 139 -3.63 -2.25 -0.81
N LEU A 140 -4.68 -2.96 -0.40
CA LEU A 140 -5.99 -2.37 -0.16
C LEU A 140 -5.95 -1.34 0.98
N GLU A 141 -5.30 -1.65 2.10
CA GLU A 141 -5.08 -0.71 3.20
C GLU A 141 -4.37 0.57 2.75
N ASN A 142 -3.35 0.47 1.90
CA ASN A 142 -2.65 1.65 1.38
C ASN A 142 -3.59 2.55 0.57
N LEU A 143 -4.47 1.98 -0.26
CA LEU A 143 -5.44 2.74 -1.03
C LEU A 143 -6.47 3.43 -0.13
N LEU A 144 -7.08 2.67 0.80
CA LEU A 144 -8.10 3.20 1.71
C LEU A 144 -7.52 4.26 2.64
N ASN A 145 -6.36 4.00 3.24
CA ASN A 145 -5.66 4.96 4.10
C ASN A 145 -5.26 6.23 3.34
N ASN A 146 -4.85 6.11 2.08
CA ASN A 146 -4.53 7.27 1.24
C ASN A 146 -5.75 8.16 1.06
N SER A 147 -6.90 7.60 0.69
CA SER A 147 -8.14 8.35 0.51
C SER A 147 -8.60 9.04 1.80
N ILE A 148 -8.49 8.38 2.98
CA ILE A 148 -8.91 8.96 4.25
C ILE A 148 -7.96 10.08 4.74
N ARG A 149 -6.63 9.87 4.58
CA ARG A 149 -5.63 10.82 5.09
C ARG A 149 -5.56 12.12 4.31
N HIS A 150 -5.88 12.09 3.02
CA HIS A 150 -5.79 13.24 2.14
C HIS A 150 -7.11 14.02 2.00
N ASN A 151 -8.15 13.63 2.75
CA ASN A 151 -9.42 14.33 2.79
C ASN A 151 -9.74 14.81 4.22
N GLU A 152 -10.21 16.06 4.35
CA GLU A 152 -10.48 16.68 5.64
C GLU A 152 -11.81 16.24 6.27
N ALA A 153 -12.82 15.97 5.46
CA ALA A 153 -14.15 15.54 5.89
C ALA A 153 -14.31 14.02 5.79
N PRO A 154 -15.31 13.43 6.43
CA PRO A 154 -15.66 12.05 6.17
C PRO A 154 -15.83 11.82 4.66
N VAL A 155 -15.06 10.88 4.12
CA VAL A 155 -15.00 10.61 2.68
C VAL A 155 -15.84 9.39 2.34
N ARG A 156 -16.56 9.42 1.22
CA ARG A 156 -17.22 8.24 0.68
C ARG A 156 -16.24 7.42 -0.14
N LEU A 157 -16.11 6.15 0.22
CA LEU A 157 -15.24 5.18 -0.42
C LEU A 157 -16.08 4.10 -1.10
N GLY A 158 -15.89 3.94 -2.39
CA GLY A 158 -16.48 2.86 -3.17
C GLY A 158 -15.43 1.82 -3.54
N ILE A 159 -15.64 0.57 -3.15
CA ILE A 159 -14.87 -0.58 -3.66
C ILE A 159 -15.77 -1.32 -4.63
N ARG A 160 -15.28 -1.54 -5.85
CA ARG A 160 -15.99 -2.30 -6.87
C ARG A 160 -15.12 -3.41 -7.42
N THR A 161 -15.69 -4.60 -7.58
CA THR A 161 -15.01 -5.69 -8.26
C THR A 161 -15.81 -6.19 -9.44
N GLU A 162 -15.12 -6.45 -10.54
CA GLU A 162 -15.69 -6.95 -11.78
C GLU A 162 -14.68 -7.80 -12.55
N VAL A 163 -15.14 -8.59 -13.50
CA VAL A 163 -14.28 -9.31 -14.46
C VAL A 163 -14.42 -8.64 -15.81
N VAL A 164 -13.31 -8.16 -16.37
CA VAL A 164 -13.27 -7.45 -17.65
C VAL A 164 -12.12 -8.01 -18.50
N GLY A 165 -12.40 -8.45 -19.70
CA GLY A 165 -11.39 -8.92 -20.65
C GLY A 165 -10.53 -10.09 -20.12
N GLY A 166 -11.11 -10.97 -19.31
CA GLY A 166 -10.38 -12.10 -18.71
C GLY A 166 -9.47 -11.74 -17.54
N SER A 167 -9.62 -10.53 -16.99
CA SER A 167 -8.90 -10.08 -15.79
C SER A 167 -9.86 -9.72 -14.68
N PHE A 168 -9.47 -9.96 -13.45
CA PHE A 168 -10.15 -9.45 -12.26
C PHE A 168 -9.76 -7.99 -12.04
N CYS A 169 -10.76 -7.13 -11.92
CA CYS A 169 -10.59 -5.70 -11.68
C CYS A 169 -11.13 -5.36 -10.29
N LEU A 170 -10.27 -4.76 -9.43
CA LEU A 170 -10.67 -4.16 -8.18
C LEU A 170 -10.45 -2.65 -8.27
N THR A 171 -11.53 -1.89 -8.18
CA THR A 171 -11.49 -0.43 -8.21
C THR A 171 -11.79 0.12 -6.82
N VAL A 172 -10.92 1.01 -6.34
CA VAL A 172 -11.14 1.85 -5.16
C VAL A 172 -11.31 3.28 -5.65
N ALA A 173 -12.42 3.92 -5.28
CA ALA A 173 -12.72 5.30 -5.66
C ALA A 173 -13.23 6.08 -4.45
N ASP A 174 -12.83 7.34 -4.35
CA ASP A 174 -13.31 8.29 -3.35
C ASP A 174 -13.99 9.50 -3.99
N ASP A 175 -14.70 10.27 -3.18
CA ASP A 175 -15.32 11.54 -3.55
C ASP A 175 -14.54 12.76 -3.04
N GLY A 176 -13.26 12.60 -2.75
CA GLY A 176 -12.40 13.64 -2.20
C GLY A 176 -11.78 14.58 -3.24
N ALA A 177 -10.64 15.16 -2.90
CA ALA A 177 -9.91 16.11 -3.76
C ALA A 177 -9.26 15.43 -4.99
N GLY A 178 -9.10 14.09 -4.97
CA GLY A 178 -8.41 13.35 -6.02
C GLY A 178 -6.88 13.42 -5.91
N TYR A 179 -6.21 12.71 -6.83
CA TYR A 179 -4.76 12.78 -6.90
C TYR A 179 -4.28 14.11 -7.46
N PRO A 180 -3.31 14.78 -6.81
CA PRO A 180 -2.66 15.96 -7.38
C PRO A 180 -2.06 15.66 -8.76
N PRO A 181 -2.09 16.62 -9.71
CA PRO A 181 -1.53 16.40 -11.05
C PRO A 181 -0.07 15.94 -11.06
N ALA A 182 0.75 16.47 -10.16
CA ALA A 182 2.16 16.08 -10.01
C ALA A 182 2.31 14.60 -9.58
N VAL A 183 1.40 14.09 -8.72
CA VAL A 183 1.36 12.70 -8.29
C VAL A 183 1.00 11.79 -9.47
N LEU A 184 -0.05 12.13 -10.23
CA LEU A 184 -0.45 11.35 -11.41
C LEU A 184 0.65 11.36 -12.47
N ALA A 185 1.32 12.48 -12.69
CA ALA A 185 2.44 12.57 -13.63
C ALA A 185 3.59 11.64 -13.19
N ALA A 186 3.94 11.63 -11.91
CA ALA A 186 5.01 10.79 -11.38
C ALA A 186 4.66 9.29 -11.44
N LEU A 187 3.40 8.91 -11.14
CA LEU A 187 2.94 7.52 -11.20
C LEU A 187 2.85 6.96 -12.62
N ASN A 188 2.57 7.80 -13.60
CA ASN A 188 2.42 7.40 -15.00
C ASN A 188 3.71 7.64 -15.82
N ALA A 189 4.78 8.14 -15.22
CA ALA A 189 6.05 8.36 -15.90
C ALA A 189 6.77 7.02 -16.14
N PRO A 190 7.36 6.80 -17.32
CA PRO A 190 8.14 5.60 -17.62
C PRO A 190 9.45 5.52 -16.82
N GLU A 191 9.96 6.65 -16.35
CA GLU A 191 11.17 6.76 -15.53
C GLU A 191 10.90 7.59 -14.26
N PRO A 192 11.68 7.36 -13.17
CA PRO A 192 11.53 8.12 -11.95
C PRO A 192 11.69 9.63 -12.19
N VAL A 193 10.73 10.41 -11.75
CA VAL A 193 10.75 11.89 -11.88
C VAL A 193 11.58 12.46 -10.72
N GLU A 194 12.58 13.31 -11.03
CA GLU A 194 13.33 14.06 -10.01
C GLU A 194 12.37 14.96 -9.22
N ASN A 195 12.55 15.00 -7.90
CA ASN A 195 11.69 15.74 -6.97
C ASN A 195 10.22 15.33 -7.00
N ALA A 196 9.91 14.08 -7.36
CA ALA A 196 8.56 13.56 -7.30
C ALA A 196 8.01 13.66 -5.86
N PRO A 197 6.71 13.92 -5.68
CA PRO A 197 6.07 13.88 -4.37
C PRO A 197 6.31 12.53 -3.67
N HIS A 198 6.34 12.51 -2.34
CA HIS A 198 6.41 11.26 -1.59
C HIS A 198 5.11 10.45 -1.78
N ILE A 199 5.17 9.49 -2.70
CA ILE A 199 4.06 8.61 -3.09
C ILE A 199 4.36 7.15 -2.78
N LEU A 200 5.19 6.91 -1.73
CA LEU A 200 5.69 5.57 -1.39
C LEU A 200 4.55 4.55 -1.25
N GLY A 201 3.44 4.92 -0.58
CA GLY A 201 2.28 4.03 -0.44
C GLY A 201 1.65 3.63 -1.78
N LEU A 202 1.61 4.54 -2.78
CA LEU A 202 1.10 4.22 -4.12
C LEU A 202 2.10 3.38 -4.92
N HIS A 203 3.40 3.56 -4.71
CA HIS A 203 4.41 2.64 -5.25
C HIS A 203 4.31 1.24 -4.65
N VAL A 204 3.99 1.11 -3.36
CA VAL A 204 3.69 -0.21 -2.76
C VAL A 204 2.53 -0.88 -3.48
N VAL A 205 1.45 -0.13 -3.78
CA VAL A 205 0.28 -0.64 -4.52
C VAL A 205 0.69 -1.16 -5.89
N ASP A 206 1.44 -0.36 -6.66
CA ASP A 206 1.87 -0.73 -8.00
C ASP A 206 2.82 -1.94 -8.00
N ASN A 207 3.80 -1.96 -7.10
CA ASN A 207 4.74 -3.07 -6.98
C ASN A 207 4.06 -4.38 -6.55
N ILE A 208 3.08 -4.33 -5.63
CA ILE A 208 2.32 -5.51 -5.25
C ILE A 208 1.48 -6.01 -6.43
N ALA A 209 0.79 -5.13 -7.15
CA ALA A 209 0.01 -5.50 -8.33
C ALA A 209 0.90 -6.15 -9.39
N SER A 210 2.04 -5.53 -9.72
CA SER A 210 3.03 -6.02 -10.68
C SER A 210 3.60 -7.38 -10.29
N ALA A 211 3.94 -7.58 -9.00
CA ALA A 211 4.44 -8.85 -8.49
C ALA A 211 3.41 -9.99 -8.63
N HIS A 212 2.11 -9.68 -8.63
CA HIS A 212 1.04 -10.63 -8.90
C HIS A 212 0.78 -10.86 -10.40
N GLY A 213 1.57 -10.25 -11.28
CA GLY A 213 1.38 -10.33 -12.73
C GLY A 213 0.28 -9.40 -13.24
N GLY A 214 -0.14 -8.45 -12.40
CA GLY A 214 -1.15 -7.44 -12.67
C GLY A 214 -0.56 -6.05 -12.89
N ARG A 215 -1.40 -5.03 -12.72
CA ARG A 215 -1.01 -3.62 -12.77
C ARG A 215 -1.97 -2.76 -11.97
N ALA A 216 -1.51 -1.60 -11.51
CA ALA A 216 -2.35 -0.54 -10.96
C ALA A 216 -2.50 0.61 -11.97
N VAL A 217 -3.69 1.20 -12.05
CA VAL A 217 -3.97 2.37 -12.88
C VAL A 217 -4.56 3.45 -11.99
N PHE A 218 -3.86 4.58 -11.89
CA PHE A 218 -4.25 5.71 -11.05
C PHE A 218 -4.89 6.79 -11.92
N GLY A 219 -5.99 7.35 -11.47
CA GLY A 219 -6.74 8.34 -12.23
C GLY A 219 -7.70 9.17 -11.38
N LYS A 220 -8.57 9.90 -12.07
CA LYS A 220 -9.61 10.72 -11.45
C LYS A 220 -10.92 9.96 -11.38
N ASN A 221 -11.66 10.14 -10.29
CA ASN A 221 -13.04 9.73 -10.18
C ASN A 221 -13.96 10.79 -10.80
N THR A 222 -15.19 10.40 -11.14
CA THR A 222 -16.22 11.28 -11.70
C THR A 222 -17.39 11.36 -10.72
N PRO A 223 -17.87 12.56 -10.36
CA PRO A 223 -17.49 13.88 -10.88
C PRO A 223 -16.20 14.45 -10.29
N HIS A 224 -15.73 13.96 -9.13
CA HIS A 224 -14.49 14.34 -8.45
C HIS A 224 -13.98 13.19 -7.58
N GLY A 225 -12.72 13.25 -7.15
CA GLY A 225 -12.07 12.26 -6.30
C GLY A 225 -10.95 11.50 -6.98
N ALA A 226 -10.31 10.61 -6.22
CA ALA A 226 -9.32 9.67 -6.74
C ALA A 226 -9.98 8.35 -7.14
N LYS A 227 -9.41 7.71 -8.15
CA LYS A 227 -9.79 6.35 -8.59
C LYS A 227 -8.54 5.56 -8.89
N THR A 228 -8.43 4.39 -8.24
CA THR A 228 -7.37 3.42 -8.56
C THR A 228 -8.02 2.11 -8.97
N THR A 229 -7.61 1.57 -10.11
CA THR A 229 -8.07 0.27 -10.60
C THR A 229 -6.90 -0.69 -10.66
N LEU A 230 -7.04 -1.81 -9.97
CA LEU A 230 -6.12 -2.94 -9.99
C LEU A 230 -6.62 -3.97 -11.00
N TRP A 231 -5.71 -4.45 -11.81
CA TRP A 231 -5.93 -5.52 -12.77
C TRP A 231 -5.11 -6.72 -12.35
N LEU A 232 -5.74 -7.82 -12.05
CA LEU A 232 -5.09 -9.06 -11.65
C LEU A 232 -5.46 -10.18 -12.63
N PRO A 233 -4.52 -11.07 -12.98
CA PRO A 233 -4.83 -12.23 -13.82
C PRO A 233 -5.78 -13.16 -13.06
N LEU A 234 -6.75 -13.73 -13.79
CA LEU A 234 -7.56 -14.83 -13.28
C LEU A 234 -6.72 -16.11 -13.27
N ASP A 235 -6.95 -16.94 -12.26
CA ASP A 235 -6.48 -18.31 -12.27
C ASP A 235 -7.53 -19.18 -12.98
N THR A 236 -7.15 -19.83 -14.07
CA THR A 236 -8.03 -20.62 -14.95
C THR A 236 -8.05 -22.09 -14.56
#